data_f45e29dacd5ccbb8fefa6fb02b9df873
#
_entry.id   f45e29dacd5ccbb8fefa6fb02b9df873
#
_cell.length_a   1.000
_cell.length_b   1.000
_cell.length_c   1.000
_cell.angle_alpha   90.00
_cell.angle_beta   90.00
_cell.angle_gamma   90.00
#
_symmetry.space_group_name_H-M   'P 1'
#
loop_
_entity.id
_entity.type
_entity.pdbx_description
1 polymer ?
#
loop_
_entity_poly.entity_id
_entity_poly.type
_entity_poly.pdbx_seq_one_letter_code
_entity_poly.pdbx_strand_id
1 'polypeptide(L)'
;PEKTLFEELAQQVKIVFIALHGRPGEDGELQLQLNKVGLPFNGSRAESSKITIDKFQTNELLAQNGFKVAQHYKLTEEEWRNNPSATEEKILKEFGFPIIAKPVDDGCSSAVKIIRNENQLHAYAELIFRQDDTLNPAAAGLLKIKDKEEFPRKRYFLIESLISGENCKHFLEI
;
A
#
# COMPACT_ATOMS: atom_id res chain seq x y z
N PRO A 1 -22.61 22.18 -2.74
CA PRO A 1 -21.93 22.71 -1.57
C PRO A 1 -20.82 23.64 -2.06
N GLU A 2 -20.75 24.84 -1.50
CA GLU A 2 -19.69 25.80 -1.77
C GLU A 2 -18.36 25.22 -1.26
N LYS A 3 -17.29 25.45 -2.03
CA LYS A 3 -15.94 25.02 -1.66
C LYS A 3 -15.37 26.05 -0.68
N THR A 4 -15.42 25.74 0.61
CA THR A 4 -14.84 26.59 1.66
C THR A 4 -13.31 26.47 1.66
N LEU A 5 -12.62 27.59 1.68
CA LEU A 5 -11.17 27.63 1.86
C LEU A 5 -10.79 27.30 3.31
N PHE A 6 -9.62 26.73 3.55
CA PHE A 6 -9.17 26.38 4.90
C PHE A 6 -9.08 27.62 5.82
N GLU A 7 -8.70 28.78 5.28
CA GLU A 7 -8.66 30.05 5.99
C GLU A 7 -10.04 30.50 6.45
N GLU A 8 -11.08 30.33 5.63
CA GLU A 8 -12.46 30.61 5.98
C GLU A 8 -12.98 29.64 7.03
N LEU A 9 -12.64 28.35 6.88
CA LEU A 9 -12.98 27.33 7.86
C LEU A 9 -12.40 27.65 9.24
N ALA A 10 -11.15 28.14 9.30
CA ALA A 10 -10.48 28.52 10.54
C ALA A 10 -11.17 29.69 11.29
N GLN A 11 -11.95 30.51 10.58
CA GLN A 11 -12.75 31.58 11.21
C GLN A 11 -14.08 31.05 11.76
N GLN A 12 -14.57 29.91 11.28
CA GLN A 12 -15.90 29.39 11.60
C GLN A 12 -15.88 28.30 12.67
N VAL A 13 -14.78 27.52 12.76
CA VAL A 13 -14.68 26.38 13.68
C VAL A 13 -13.40 26.45 14.53
N LYS A 14 -13.44 25.83 15.70
CA LYS A 14 -12.29 25.77 16.63
C LYS A 14 -11.50 24.46 16.51
N ILE A 15 -12.09 23.42 15.95
CA ILE A 15 -11.52 22.08 15.82
C ILE A 15 -12.17 21.37 14.64
N VAL A 16 -11.43 20.52 13.97
CA VAL A 16 -11.90 19.67 12.86
C VAL A 16 -11.87 18.21 13.29
N PHE A 17 -12.96 17.50 13.05
CA PHE A 17 -13.00 16.04 13.13
C PHE A 17 -12.84 15.44 11.74
N ILE A 18 -11.70 14.79 11.50
CA ILE A 18 -11.42 14.11 10.23
C ILE A 18 -12.10 12.75 10.27
N ALA A 19 -13.17 12.59 9.47
CA ALA A 19 -13.92 11.35 9.29
C ALA A 19 -13.75 10.79 7.86
N LEU A 20 -12.65 11.12 7.20
CA LEU A 20 -12.31 10.65 5.86
C LEU A 20 -11.53 9.36 5.95
N HIS A 21 -11.91 8.39 5.13
CA HIS A 21 -11.18 7.16 4.91
C HIS A 21 -10.35 7.27 3.61
N GLY A 22 -9.11 6.79 3.65
CA GLY A 22 -8.19 6.93 2.53
C GLY A 22 -7.69 8.35 2.32
N ARG A 23 -7.29 8.66 1.08
CA ARG A 23 -6.77 9.98 0.70
C ARG A 23 -7.92 10.98 0.49
N PRO A 24 -7.76 12.25 0.90
CA PRO A 24 -6.60 12.87 1.56
C PRO A 24 -6.62 12.81 3.10
N GLY A 25 -7.49 12.00 3.71
CA GLY A 25 -7.71 11.96 5.16
C GLY A 25 -6.60 11.24 5.93
N GLU A 26 -5.96 10.25 5.32
CA GLU A 26 -5.01 9.33 5.97
C GLU A 26 -3.55 9.47 5.50
N ASP A 27 -3.28 10.29 4.48
CA ASP A 27 -1.94 10.46 3.89
C ASP A 27 -1.16 11.68 4.39
N GLY A 28 -1.73 12.42 5.34
CA GLY A 28 -1.12 13.61 5.92
C GLY A 28 -1.41 14.91 5.16
N GLU A 29 -2.01 14.87 3.96
CA GLU A 29 -2.24 16.07 3.16
C GLU A 29 -3.25 17.01 3.83
N LEU A 30 -4.39 16.48 4.27
CA LEU A 30 -5.40 17.26 4.99
C LEU A 30 -4.85 17.82 6.31
N GLN A 31 -4.12 16.99 7.06
CA GLN A 31 -3.46 17.39 8.31
C GLN A 31 -2.48 18.56 8.09
N LEU A 32 -1.73 18.51 6.97
CA LEU A 32 -0.82 19.58 6.60
C LEU A 32 -1.57 20.90 6.33
N GLN A 33 -2.69 20.85 5.62
CA GLN A 33 -3.50 22.05 5.34
C GLN A 33 -4.12 22.63 6.62
N LEU A 34 -4.65 21.77 7.51
CA LEU A 34 -5.20 22.21 8.80
C LEU A 34 -4.13 22.83 9.70
N ASN A 35 -2.91 22.26 9.72
CA ASN A 35 -1.78 22.83 10.45
C ASN A 35 -1.40 24.23 9.95
N LYS A 36 -1.42 24.49 8.63
CA LYS A 36 -1.10 25.80 8.05
C LYS A 36 -2.03 26.91 8.55
N VAL A 37 -3.28 26.59 8.80
CA VAL A 37 -4.28 27.54 9.29
C VAL A 37 -4.49 27.48 10.82
N GLY A 38 -3.69 26.67 11.53
CA GLY A 38 -3.73 26.58 12.98
C GLY A 38 -4.96 25.88 13.56
N LEU A 39 -5.68 25.07 12.74
CA LEU A 39 -6.85 24.31 13.20
C LEU A 39 -6.44 22.98 13.83
N PRO A 40 -6.76 22.76 15.10
CA PRO A 40 -6.61 21.43 15.73
C PRO A 40 -7.52 20.39 15.08
N PHE A 41 -7.05 19.13 15.04
CA PHE A 41 -7.79 18.00 14.50
C PHE A 41 -7.51 16.72 15.29
N ASN A 42 -8.36 15.71 15.11
CA ASN A 42 -8.16 14.37 15.67
C ASN A 42 -7.15 13.55 14.85
N GLY A 43 -6.52 12.57 15.49
CA GLY A 43 -5.63 11.61 14.84
C GLY A 43 -4.16 12.04 14.81
N SER A 44 -3.39 11.37 13.96
CA SER A 44 -1.94 11.52 13.85
C SER A 44 -1.55 12.81 13.12
N ARG A 45 -0.33 13.28 13.37
CA ARG A 45 0.24 14.42 12.65
C ARG A 45 0.50 14.08 11.19
N ALA A 46 0.66 15.10 10.34
CA ALA A 46 0.88 14.97 8.91
C ALA A 46 2.06 14.04 8.58
N GLU A 47 3.18 14.19 9.27
CA GLU A 47 4.39 13.39 9.06
C GLU A 47 4.16 11.91 9.38
N SER A 48 3.51 11.63 10.52
CA SER A 48 3.18 10.25 10.90
C SER A 48 2.21 9.61 9.92
N SER A 49 1.15 10.33 9.52
CA SER A 49 0.18 9.85 8.54
C SER A 49 0.83 9.56 7.19
N LYS A 50 1.74 10.42 6.73
CA LYS A 50 2.50 10.24 5.48
C LYS A 50 3.38 8.98 5.49
N ILE A 51 3.99 8.67 6.63
CA ILE A 51 4.81 7.46 6.77
C ILE A 51 3.91 6.23 6.83
N THR A 52 2.87 6.26 7.67
CA THR A 52 2.07 5.07 7.96
C THR A 52 1.15 4.65 6.81
N ILE A 53 0.81 5.53 5.87
CA ILE A 53 0.07 5.14 4.68
C ILE A 53 0.92 4.28 3.73
N ASP A 54 2.25 4.48 3.73
CA ASP A 54 3.20 3.70 2.92
C ASP A 54 3.73 2.52 3.76
N LYS A 55 3.30 1.31 3.42
CA LYS A 55 3.67 0.07 4.13
C LYS A 55 5.16 -0.21 4.08
N PHE A 56 5.84 0.16 2.99
CA PHE A 56 7.29 -0.02 2.88
C PHE A 56 8.02 0.91 3.84
N GLN A 57 7.69 2.21 3.83
CA GLN A 57 8.30 3.18 4.74
C GLN A 57 8.01 2.85 6.21
N THR A 58 6.80 2.38 6.50
CA THR A 58 6.42 1.93 7.85
C THR A 58 7.29 0.76 8.31
N ASN A 59 7.43 -0.27 7.47
CA ASN A 59 8.26 -1.44 7.80
C ASN A 59 9.73 -1.06 7.99
N GLU A 60 10.28 -0.21 7.12
CA GLU A 60 11.64 0.30 7.25
C GLU A 60 11.86 1.04 8.57
N LEU A 61 10.94 1.96 8.91
CA LEU A 61 11.03 2.72 10.16
C LEU A 61 10.94 1.80 11.39
N LEU A 62 10.04 0.84 11.38
CA LEU A 62 9.89 -0.13 12.47
C LEU A 62 11.15 -1.00 12.62
N ALA A 63 11.70 -1.51 11.51
CA ALA A 63 12.94 -2.30 11.52
C ALA A 63 14.12 -1.49 12.08
N GLN A 64 14.29 -0.24 11.65
CA GLN A 64 15.34 0.66 12.14
C GLN A 64 15.21 0.95 13.65
N ASN A 65 14.02 0.84 14.21
CA ASN A 65 13.76 0.99 15.64
C ASN A 65 13.72 -0.33 16.42
N GLY A 66 14.21 -1.42 15.82
CA GLY A 66 14.37 -2.72 16.49
C GLY A 66 13.11 -3.57 16.57
N PHE A 67 12.02 -3.18 15.91
CA PHE A 67 10.82 -4.01 15.81
C PHE A 67 11.03 -5.14 14.79
N LYS A 68 10.48 -6.31 15.09
CA LYS A 68 10.45 -7.42 14.13
C LYS A 68 9.37 -7.14 13.08
N VAL A 69 9.79 -7.09 11.82
CA VAL A 69 8.91 -6.96 10.66
C VAL A 69 9.13 -8.15 9.72
N ALA A 70 8.17 -8.45 8.87
CA ALA A 70 8.37 -9.42 7.80
C ALA A 70 9.53 -8.96 6.89
N GLN A 71 10.33 -9.90 6.38
CA GLN A 71 11.26 -9.57 5.31
C GLN A 71 10.46 -8.96 4.16
N HIS A 72 10.91 -7.84 3.62
CA HIS A 72 10.15 -7.09 2.63
C HIS A 72 11.04 -6.44 1.59
N TYR A 73 10.48 -6.23 0.42
CA TYR A 73 11.16 -5.65 -0.72
C TYR A 73 10.18 -4.81 -1.56
N LYS A 74 10.61 -3.62 -1.94
CA LYS A 74 9.85 -2.74 -2.82
C LYS A 74 10.27 -2.95 -4.27
N LEU A 75 9.45 -3.65 -5.05
CA LEU A 75 9.69 -3.88 -6.47
C LEU A 75 9.12 -2.71 -7.28
N THR A 76 9.98 -2.06 -8.08
CA THR A 76 9.60 -0.96 -8.96
C THR A 76 9.27 -1.45 -10.37
N GLU A 77 8.42 -0.69 -11.09
CA GLU A 77 8.12 -0.92 -12.50
C GLU A 77 9.39 -0.90 -13.36
N GLU A 78 10.29 0.04 -13.11
CA GLU A 78 11.55 0.18 -13.83
C GLU A 78 12.44 -1.06 -13.68
N GLU A 79 12.65 -1.52 -12.46
CA GLU A 79 13.44 -2.73 -12.18
C GLU A 79 12.85 -3.95 -12.87
N TRP A 80 11.52 -4.13 -12.77
CA TRP A 80 10.83 -5.22 -13.42
C TRP A 80 10.97 -5.18 -14.95
N ARG A 81 10.73 -4.02 -15.58
CA ARG A 81 10.79 -3.88 -17.04
C ARG A 81 12.19 -4.01 -17.61
N ASN A 82 13.21 -3.59 -16.87
CA ASN A 82 14.60 -3.67 -17.31
C ASN A 82 15.09 -5.11 -17.43
N ASN A 83 14.76 -5.97 -16.46
CA ASN A 83 15.14 -7.38 -16.51
C ASN A 83 14.20 -8.24 -15.65
N PRO A 84 13.05 -8.65 -16.18
CA PRO A 84 12.07 -9.46 -15.42
C PRO A 84 12.67 -10.76 -14.88
N SER A 85 13.47 -11.47 -15.68
CA SER A 85 14.03 -12.77 -15.29
C SER A 85 15.05 -12.66 -14.16
N ALA A 86 15.94 -11.67 -14.20
CA ALA A 86 16.90 -11.46 -13.11
C ALA A 86 16.20 -10.98 -11.83
N THR A 87 15.16 -10.15 -11.97
CA THR A 87 14.36 -9.68 -10.83
C THR A 87 13.61 -10.84 -10.17
N GLU A 88 13.02 -11.72 -10.97
CA GLU A 88 12.37 -12.95 -10.50
C GLU A 88 13.36 -13.86 -9.76
N GLU A 89 14.52 -14.14 -10.36
CA GLU A 89 15.57 -14.96 -9.74
C GLU A 89 16.02 -14.37 -8.38
N LYS A 90 16.18 -13.05 -8.30
CA LYS A 90 16.49 -12.35 -7.06
C LYS A 90 15.39 -12.57 -6.01
N ILE A 91 14.12 -12.39 -6.38
CA ILE A 91 12.99 -12.57 -5.47
C ILE A 91 12.93 -14.03 -4.98
N LEU A 92 13.10 -15.01 -5.89
CA LEU A 92 13.13 -16.43 -5.54
C LEU A 92 14.27 -16.77 -4.57
N LYS A 93 15.45 -16.22 -4.79
CA LYS A 93 16.61 -16.45 -3.95
C LYS A 93 16.44 -15.85 -2.56
N GLU A 94 15.85 -14.67 -2.46
CA GLU A 94 15.74 -13.93 -1.20
C GLU A 94 14.53 -14.36 -0.36
N PHE A 95 13.39 -14.67 -1.01
CA PHE A 95 12.14 -14.92 -0.30
C PHE A 95 11.64 -16.35 -0.45
N GLY A 96 11.81 -16.98 -1.64
CA GLY A 96 11.11 -18.19 -2.00
C GLY A 96 9.61 -17.97 -2.15
N PHE A 97 8.86 -19.00 -2.58
CA PHE A 97 7.40 -18.97 -2.59
C PHE A 97 6.85 -19.82 -1.43
N PRO A 98 5.68 -19.46 -0.88
CA PRO A 98 4.80 -18.33 -1.22
C PRO A 98 5.24 -17.00 -0.61
N ILE A 99 4.95 -15.91 -1.31
CA ILE A 99 5.14 -14.52 -0.86
C ILE A 99 3.81 -13.77 -0.86
N ILE A 100 3.78 -12.63 -0.18
CA ILE A 100 2.68 -11.65 -0.28
C ILE A 100 3.11 -10.55 -1.25
N ALA A 101 2.24 -10.23 -2.23
CA ALA A 101 2.35 -9.03 -3.05
C ALA A 101 1.18 -8.09 -2.76
N LYS A 102 1.47 -6.81 -2.54
CA LYS A 102 0.45 -5.80 -2.20
C LYS A 102 0.87 -4.39 -2.61
N PRO A 103 -0.09 -3.51 -2.94
CA PRO A 103 0.20 -2.09 -3.09
C PRO A 103 0.74 -1.51 -1.77
N VAL A 104 1.66 -0.53 -1.85
CA VAL A 104 2.27 0.04 -0.65
C VAL A 104 1.33 0.98 0.11
N ASP A 105 0.41 1.65 -0.59
CA ASP A 105 -0.34 2.80 -0.09
C ASP A 105 -1.87 2.70 -0.26
N ASP A 106 -2.39 1.50 -0.51
CA ASP A 106 -3.84 1.26 -0.58
C ASP A 106 -4.34 0.54 0.68
N GLY A 107 -5.59 0.84 1.03
CA GLY A 107 -6.30 0.25 2.17
C GLY A 107 -7.20 -0.94 1.79
N CYS A 108 -8.02 -1.39 2.74
CA CYS A 108 -9.07 -2.41 2.56
C CYS A 108 -8.60 -3.72 1.91
N SER A 109 -7.34 -4.10 2.09
CA SER A 109 -6.71 -5.27 1.44
C SER A 109 -6.81 -5.28 -0.09
N SER A 110 -7.01 -4.11 -0.71
CA SER A 110 -7.05 -3.97 -2.16
C SER A 110 -5.80 -4.56 -2.81
N ALA A 111 -6.00 -5.45 -3.79
CA ALA A 111 -4.96 -6.15 -4.54
C ALA A 111 -3.89 -6.89 -3.68
N VAL A 112 -4.19 -7.27 -2.44
CA VAL A 112 -3.31 -8.13 -1.64
C VAL A 112 -3.44 -9.56 -2.13
N LYS A 113 -2.34 -10.16 -2.61
CA LYS A 113 -2.32 -11.53 -3.16
C LYS A 113 -1.21 -12.37 -2.56
N ILE A 114 -1.52 -13.64 -2.29
CA ILE A 114 -0.51 -14.66 -2.03
C ILE A 114 -0.03 -15.19 -3.38
N ILE A 115 1.24 -14.98 -3.67
CA ILE A 115 1.91 -15.42 -4.88
C ILE A 115 2.63 -16.72 -4.59
N ARG A 116 2.31 -17.77 -5.34
CA ARG A 116 2.77 -19.15 -5.06
C ARG A 116 3.76 -19.68 -6.10
N ASN A 117 3.91 -18.97 -7.21
CA ASN A 117 4.83 -19.36 -8.29
C ASN A 117 5.12 -18.15 -9.20
N GLU A 118 6.05 -18.34 -10.11
CA GLU A 118 6.54 -17.36 -11.06
C GLU A 118 5.40 -16.80 -11.94
N ASN A 119 4.52 -17.67 -12.44
CA ASN A 119 3.40 -17.23 -13.29
C ASN A 119 2.48 -16.24 -12.57
N GLN A 120 2.24 -16.45 -11.28
CA GLN A 120 1.45 -15.51 -10.47
C GLN A 120 2.21 -14.22 -10.20
N LEU A 121 3.55 -14.25 -10.02
CA LEU A 121 4.36 -13.05 -9.89
C LEU A 121 4.31 -12.22 -11.17
N HIS A 122 4.48 -12.84 -12.33
CA HIS A 122 4.35 -12.18 -13.64
C HIS A 122 2.96 -11.58 -13.82
N ALA A 123 1.90 -12.35 -13.53
CA ALA A 123 0.53 -11.85 -13.61
C ALA A 123 0.29 -10.65 -12.68
N TYR A 124 0.86 -10.67 -11.47
CA TYR A 124 0.74 -9.55 -10.54
C TYR A 124 1.46 -8.30 -11.06
N ALA A 125 2.71 -8.45 -11.52
CA ALA A 125 3.49 -7.37 -12.10
C ALA A 125 2.82 -6.78 -13.35
N GLU A 126 2.29 -7.62 -14.24
CA GLU A 126 1.53 -7.19 -15.42
C GLU A 126 0.34 -6.31 -15.04
N LEU A 127 -0.46 -6.76 -14.07
CA LEU A 127 -1.67 -6.04 -13.66
C LEU A 127 -1.36 -4.75 -12.90
N ILE A 128 -0.38 -4.76 -11.99
CA ILE A 128 -0.06 -3.57 -11.18
C ILE A 128 0.66 -2.49 -12.00
N PHE A 129 1.49 -2.88 -12.98
CA PHE A 129 2.26 -2.00 -13.85
C PHE A 129 1.60 -1.72 -15.21
N ARG A 130 0.33 -2.11 -15.40
CA ARG A 130 -0.39 -1.86 -16.66
C ARG A 130 -0.50 -0.38 -16.97
N GLN A 131 -0.62 -0.05 -18.25
CA GLN A 131 -0.67 1.34 -18.71
C GLN A 131 -2.11 1.88 -18.83
N ASP A 132 -3.09 1.01 -18.99
CA ASP A 132 -4.51 1.36 -19.09
C ASP A 132 -5.34 0.81 -17.92
N ASP A 133 -6.64 1.07 -17.91
CA ASP A 133 -7.52 0.63 -16.83
C ASP A 133 -8.02 -0.80 -16.99
N THR A 134 -7.76 -1.43 -18.15
CA THR A 134 -8.24 -2.77 -18.46
C THR A 134 -7.37 -3.83 -17.78
N LEU A 135 -7.99 -4.76 -17.08
CA LEU A 135 -7.29 -5.92 -16.54
C LEU A 135 -7.19 -7.00 -17.61
N ASN A 136 -5.99 -7.55 -17.80
CA ASN A 136 -5.81 -8.76 -18.62
C ASN A 136 -6.58 -9.92 -17.98
N PRO A 137 -7.57 -10.53 -18.68
CA PRO A 137 -8.39 -11.59 -18.09
C PRO A 137 -7.63 -12.84 -17.68
N ALA A 138 -6.57 -13.20 -18.42
CA ALA A 138 -5.74 -14.36 -18.09
C ALA A 138 -4.94 -14.13 -16.81
N ALA A 139 -4.30 -12.97 -16.68
CA ALA A 139 -3.57 -12.59 -15.48
C ALA A 139 -4.52 -12.45 -14.25
N ALA A 140 -5.69 -11.83 -14.45
CA ALA A 140 -6.71 -11.75 -13.42
C ALA A 140 -7.21 -13.11 -12.95
N GLY A 141 -7.39 -14.04 -13.87
CA GLY A 141 -7.76 -15.43 -13.58
C GLY A 141 -6.70 -16.19 -12.76
N LEU A 142 -5.41 -16.03 -13.11
CA LEU A 142 -4.30 -16.62 -12.34
C LEU A 142 -4.26 -16.13 -10.88
N LEU A 143 -4.60 -14.88 -10.64
CA LEU A 143 -4.63 -14.26 -9.31
C LEU A 143 -5.99 -14.39 -8.62
N LYS A 144 -6.98 -15.00 -9.26
CA LYS A 144 -8.35 -15.17 -8.74
C LYS A 144 -8.92 -13.83 -8.28
N ILE A 145 -8.78 -12.80 -9.11
CA ILE A 145 -9.36 -11.49 -8.82
C ILE A 145 -10.88 -11.63 -8.88
N LYS A 146 -11.57 -11.17 -7.83
CA LYS A 146 -13.03 -11.24 -7.72
C LYS A 146 -13.68 -10.14 -8.57
N ASP A 147 -14.92 -10.38 -8.99
CA ASP A 147 -15.75 -9.33 -9.57
C ASP A 147 -15.83 -8.12 -8.62
N LYS A 148 -15.56 -6.93 -9.16
CA LYS A 148 -15.50 -5.66 -8.42
C LYS A 148 -14.34 -5.53 -7.41
N GLU A 149 -13.39 -6.45 -7.39
CA GLU A 149 -12.15 -6.25 -6.63
C GLU A 149 -11.31 -5.16 -7.32
N GLU A 150 -11.02 -4.11 -6.58
CA GLU A 150 -10.16 -3.04 -7.07
C GLU A 150 -8.72 -3.55 -7.19
N PHE A 151 -8.12 -3.35 -8.36
CA PHE A 151 -6.72 -3.65 -8.59
C PHE A 151 -6.06 -2.38 -9.15
N PRO A 152 -5.39 -1.58 -8.30
CA PRO A 152 -4.87 -0.28 -8.67
C PRO A 152 -3.68 -0.40 -9.61
N ARG A 153 -3.42 0.66 -10.39
CA ARG A 153 -2.16 0.84 -11.12
C ARG A 153 -1.16 1.54 -10.22
N LYS A 154 0.06 1.01 -10.14
CA LYS A 154 1.13 1.56 -9.31
C LYS A 154 2.46 1.53 -10.06
N ARG A 155 3.43 2.34 -9.63
CA ARG A 155 4.81 2.35 -10.11
C ARG A 155 5.72 1.40 -9.31
N TYR A 156 5.23 0.87 -8.21
CA TYR A 156 5.92 -0.08 -7.35
C TYR A 156 4.91 -0.81 -6.46
N PHE A 157 5.30 -1.97 -5.99
CA PHE A 157 4.53 -2.72 -5.01
C PHE A 157 5.45 -3.38 -3.97
N LEU A 158 4.87 -3.80 -2.88
CA LEU A 158 5.56 -4.45 -1.77
C LEU A 158 5.47 -5.97 -1.92
N ILE A 159 6.62 -6.61 -1.80
CA ILE A 159 6.77 -8.06 -1.61
C ILE A 159 7.12 -8.28 -0.15
N GLU A 160 6.47 -9.25 0.49
CA GLU A 160 6.77 -9.65 1.86
C GLU A 160 6.82 -11.18 1.98
N SER A 161 7.66 -11.67 2.89
CA SER A 161 7.62 -13.06 3.30
C SER A 161 6.26 -13.40 3.88
N LEU A 162 5.66 -14.51 3.44
CA LEU A 162 4.45 -15.02 4.08
C LEU A 162 4.79 -15.57 5.46
N ILE A 163 4.31 -14.91 6.51
CA ILE A 163 4.42 -15.42 7.87
C ILE A 163 3.37 -16.52 8.03
N SER A 164 3.83 -17.73 8.35
CA SER A 164 2.97 -18.89 8.57
C SER A 164 3.36 -19.60 9.87
N GLY A 165 2.42 -20.28 10.52
CA GLY A 165 2.65 -21.04 11.75
C GLY A 165 1.35 -21.26 12.55
N GLU A 166 1.36 -22.16 13.51
CA GLU A 166 0.18 -22.45 14.32
C GLU A 166 -0.34 -21.25 15.10
N ASN A 167 0.53 -20.30 15.43
CA ASN A 167 0.18 -19.07 16.16
C ASN A 167 -0.15 -17.87 15.24
N CYS A 168 -0.09 -18.03 13.92
CA CYS A 168 -0.37 -16.93 12.99
C CYS A 168 -1.85 -16.60 12.83
N LYS A 169 -2.76 -17.44 13.32
CA LYS A 169 -4.21 -17.18 13.26
C LYS A 169 -4.62 -15.88 13.97
N HIS A 170 -3.85 -15.45 14.94
CA HIS A 170 -4.11 -14.20 15.68
C HIS A 170 -3.58 -12.92 15.00
N PHE A 171 -2.78 -13.02 13.95
CA PHE A 171 -2.26 -11.85 13.21
C PHE A 171 -3.08 -11.47 11.97
N LEU A 172 -4.05 -12.30 11.57
CA LEU A 172 -4.91 -12.06 10.40
C LEU A 172 -6.27 -11.46 10.74
N GLU A 173 -6.55 -11.23 12.03
CA GLU A 173 -7.83 -10.70 12.52
C GLU A 173 -7.76 -9.27 13.05
N ILE A 174 -6.71 -8.50 12.69
CA ILE A 174 -6.61 -7.07 13.04
C ILE A 174 -6.87 -6.21 11.81
#